data_282d7dbe661875bcab49563ac5128b7d
#
_entry.id   282d7dbe661875bcab49563ac5128b7d
#
_cell.length_a   1.000
_cell.length_b   1.000
_cell.length_c   1.000
_cell.angle_alpha   90.00
_cell.angle_beta   90.00
_cell.angle_gamma   90.00
#
_symmetry.space_group_name_H-M   'P 1'
#
loop_
_entity.id
_entity.type
_entity.pdbx_description
1 polymer ?
#
loop_
_entity_poly.entity_id
_entity_poly.type
_entity_poly.pdbx_seq_one_letter_code
_entity_poly.pdbx_strand_id
1 'polypeptide(L)'
;MKLIQLSDLHLTAQGGNLHGRDPEQQLKAAIADINAHHRDADLVVISGDLSDDGSAASYAFLASALAELQLPWRVTMGNHDDRETFLAQFPTLVDENGFVQSVTAVGEDCVILLDSLQAGEVAGTLCSVRLAWLEQQLHAAEGKNVFLFLHHPPMAIGLPALDSVRLAPEAAEALYHVCHRFGNVRHISAGHVHRPASGGWRGISFSTVRGTNHQSALRFAPGFEVSLEAPQYAIFLTTEEGHTVHFHDFPGG
;
A
#
# COMPACT_ATOMS: atom_id res chain seq x y z
N MET A 1 6.34 -6.63 -16.30
CA MET A 1 6.57 -6.52 -14.83
C MET A 1 5.71 -7.53 -14.09
N LYS A 2 6.27 -8.16 -13.04
CA LYS A 2 5.51 -8.89 -12.02
C LYS A 2 5.77 -8.24 -10.67
N LEU A 3 4.75 -7.69 -10.03
CA LEU A 3 4.86 -6.97 -8.77
C LEU A 3 3.91 -7.59 -7.75
N ILE A 4 4.32 -7.61 -6.49
CA ILE A 4 3.49 -8.09 -5.36
C ILE A 4 3.18 -6.90 -4.47
N GLN A 5 1.92 -6.75 -4.05
CA GLN A 5 1.50 -5.76 -3.07
C GLN A 5 1.03 -6.45 -1.80
N LEU A 6 1.71 -6.16 -0.70
CA LEU A 6 1.25 -6.35 0.67
C LEU A 6 0.70 -5.01 1.19
N SER A 7 -0.18 -5.06 2.18
CA SER A 7 -0.71 -3.89 2.87
C SER A 7 -1.19 -4.25 4.27
N ASP A 8 -1.33 -3.24 5.12
CA ASP A 8 -2.04 -3.37 6.40
C ASP A 8 -1.48 -4.52 7.25
N LEU A 9 -0.17 -4.43 7.53
CA LEU A 9 0.56 -5.45 8.31
C LEU A 9 0.17 -5.40 9.78
N HIS A 10 -0.09 -4.18 10.30
CA HIS A 10 -0.48 -3.93 11.69
C HIS A 10 0.40 -4.65 12.71
N LEU A 11 1.73 -4.57 12.53
CA LEU A 11 2.67 -5.14 13.48
C LEU A 11 2.51 -4.47 14.85
N THR A 12 2.46 -5.27 15.89
CA THR A 12 2.33 -4.80 17.28
C THR A 12 3.64 -5.01 18.03
N ALA A 13 3.88 -4.19 19.07
CA ALA A 13 5.01 -4.41 19.94
C ALA A 13 4.97 -5.82 20.57
N GLN A 14 6.07 -6.55 20.47
CA GLN A 14 6.36 -7.81 21.19
C GLN A 14 5.32 -8.94 20.97
N GLY A 15 4.97 -9.25 19.73
CA GLY A 15 4.15 -10.43 19.43
C GLY A 15 2.73 -10.34 19.99
N GLY A 16 2.16 -9.16 20.00
CA GLY A 16 0.80 -8.94 20.44
C GLY A 16 -0.22 -9.61 19.53
N ASN A 17 -1.32 -10.08 20.13
CA ASN A 17 -2.45 -10.61 19.38
C ASN A 17 -3.37 -9.45 19.00
N LEU A 18 -3.65 -9.29 17.70
CA LEU A 18 -4.59 -8.31 17.17
C LEU A 18 -5.76 -9.03 16.50
N HIS A 19 -6.95 -8.86 17.03
CA HIS A 19 -8.18 -9.53 16.57
C HIS A 19 -8.09 -11.07 16.51
N GLY A 20 -7.35 -11.68 17.44
CA GLY A 20 -7.21 -13.13 17.51
C GLY A 20 -6.12 -13.72 16.62
N ARG A 21 -5.31 -12.89 15.96
CA ARG A 21 -4.15 -13.30 15.13
C ARG A 21 -2.87 -12.62 15.59
N ASP A 22 -1.74 -13.25 15.31
CA ASP A 22 -0.41 -12.71 15.54
C ASP A 22 0.10 -12.06 14.25
N PRO A 23 0.19 -10.71 14.16
CA PRO A 23 0.62 -10.01 12.95
C PRO A 23 2.05 -10.38 12.51
N GLU A 24 2.94 -10.71 13.47
CA GLU A 24 4.29 -11.14 13.15
C GLU A 24 4.31 -12.48 12.41
N GLN A 25 3.48 -13.44 12.87
CA GLN A 25 3.35 -14.74 12.20
C GLN A 25 2.72 -14.59 10.82
N GLN A 26 1.72 -13.70 10.68
CA GLN A 26 1.09 -13.42 9.39
C GLN A 26 2.12 -12.86 8.38
N LEU A 27 2.95 -11.90 8.78
CA LEU A 27 4.00 -11.36 7.89
C LEU A 27 5.05 -12.42 7.52
N LYS A 28 5.48 -13.24 8.47
CA LYS A 28 6.41 -14.36 8.19
C LYS A 28 5.81 -15.35 7.19
N ALA A 29 4.53 -15.69 7.36
CA ALA A 29 3.83 -16.58 6.43
C ALA A 29 3.74 -15.98 5.03
N ALA A 30 3.41 -14.69 4.90
CA ALA A 30 3.39 -13.99 3.62
C ALA A 30 4.77 -14.00 2.94
N ILE A 31 5.85 -13.68 3.68
CA ILE A 31 7.22 -13.70 3.15
C ILE A 31 7.64 -15.10 2.72
N ALA A 32 7.31 -16.12 3.50
CA ALA A 32 7.62 -17.51 3.17
C ALA A 32 6.90 -17.95 1.89
N ASP A 33 5.62 -17.60 1.75
CA ASP A 33 4.82 -17.92 0.56
C ASP A 33 5.35 -17.19 -0.68
N ILE A 34 5.66 -15.90 -0.58
CA ILE A 34 6.26 -15.10 -1.65
C ILE A 34 7.61 -15.69 -2.08
N ASN A 35 8.49 -16.01 -1.13
CA ASN A 35 9.80 -16.61 -1.42
C ASN A 35 9.68 -17.99 -2.06
N ALA A 36 8.64 -18.76 -1.73
CA ALA A 36 8.44 -20.09 -2.30
C ALA A 36 7.90 -20.05 -3.74
N HIS A 37 6.98 -19.13 -4.04
CA HIS A 37 6.17 -19.18 -5.25
C HIS A 37 6.40 -18.02 -6.23
N HIS A 38 7.06 -16.94 -5.82
CA HIS A 38 7.15 -15.69 -6.61
C HIS A 38 8.57 -15.13 -6.73
N ARG A 39 9.59 -15.98 -6.75
CA ARG A 39 11.01 -15.56 -6.91
C ARG A 39 11.28 -14.82 -8.22
N ASP A 40 10.41 -14.92 -9.17
CA ASP A 40 10.44 -14.25 -10.46
C ASP A 40 9.75 -12.88 -10.45
N ALA A 41 9.27 -12.42 -9.30
CA ALA A 41 8.71 -11.08 -9.18
C ALA A 41 9.84 -10.02 -9.15
N ASP A 42 9.55 -8.88 -9.75
CA ASP A 42 10.52 -7.78 -9.87
C ASP A 42 10.60 -6.93 -8.60
N LEU A 43 9.49 -6.82 -7.86
CA LEU A 43 9.38 -5.92 -6.71
C LEU A 43 8.22 -6.35 -5.80
N VAL A 44 8.42 -6.20 -4.48
CA VAL A 44 7.36 -6.21 -3.48
C VAL A 44 7.12 -4.78 -3.01
N VAL A 45 5.87 -4.33 -3.02
CA VAL A 45 5.44 -3.05 -2.42
C VAL A 45 4.60 -3.32 -1.18
N ILE A 46 4.76 -2.48 -0.15
CA ILE A 46 3.97 -2.53 1.07
C ILE A 46 3.30 -1.18 1.24
N SER A 47 1.97 -1.15 1.10
CA SER A 47 1.21 0.08 0.93
C SER A 47 0.63 0.65 2.23
N GLY A 48 1.42 0.65 3.30
CA GLY A 48 1.11 1.34 4.55
C GLY A 48 0.51 0.46 5.64
N ASP A 49 0.26 1.06 6.79
CA ASP A 49 -0.09 0.43 8.06
C ASP A 49 0.87 -0.72 8.39
N LEU A 50 2.17 -0.37 8.39
CA LEU A 50 3.27 -1.28 8.69
C LEU A 50 3.24 -1.71 10.16
N SER A 51 2.90 -0.77 11.04
CA SER A 51 2.71 -0.94 12.48
C SER A 51 1.28 -0.60 12.85
N ASP A 52 0.75 -1.21 13.92
CA ASP A 52 -0.55 -0.85 14.51
C ASP A 52 -0.43 0.30 15.52
N ASP A 53 0.72 0.38 16.17
CA ASP A 53 0.99 1.28 17.30
C ASP A 53 2.11 2.32 17.04
N GLY A 54 2.72 2.30 15.84
CA GLY A 54 3.84 3.18 15.48
C GLY A 54 5.11 2.97 16.31
N SER A 55 5.25 1.83 17.00
CA SER A 55 6.34 1.60 17.95
C SER A 55 7.66 1.22 17.29
N ALA A 56 8.77 1.57 17.94
CA ALA A 56 10.10 1.17 17.50
C ALA A 56 10.28 -0.35 17.47
N ALA A 57 9.59 -1.09 18.36
CA ALA A 57 9.65 -2.55 18.39
C ALA A 57 9.00 -3.17 17.16
N SER A 58 7.84 -2.65 16.71
CA SER A 58 7.18 -3.08 15.49
C SER A 58 8.05 -2.85 14.25
N TYR A 59 8.71 -1.68 14.14
CA TYR A 59 9.60 -1.40 13.01
C TYR A 59 10.91 -2.20 13.07
N ALA A 60 11.46 -2.49 14.26
CA ALA A 60 12.61 -3.39 14.40
C ALA A 60 12.26 -4.81 13.93
N PHE A 61 11.07 -5.31 14.29
CA PHE A 61 10.59 -6.58 13.78
C PHE A 61 10.40 -6.55 12.25
N LEU A 62 9.77 -5.49 11.71
CA LEU A 62 9.62 -5.30 10.26
C LEU A 62 10.97 -5.41 9.55
N ALA A 63 12.01 -4.73 10.07
CA ALA A 63 13.36 -4.79 9.49
C ALA A 63 13.92 -6.21 9.45
N SER A 64 13.74 -6.97 10.53
CA SER A 64 14.21 -8.36 10.60
C SER A 64 13.44 -9.27 9.63
N ALA A 65 12.12 -9.10 9.53
CA ALA A 65 11.28 -9.88 8.63
C ALA A 65 11.60 -9.58 7.16
N LEU A 66 11.73 -8.30 6.80
CA LEU A 66 12.07 -7.90 5.43
C LEU A 66 13.49 -8.31 4.99
N ALA A 67 14.39 -8.56 5.93
CA ALA A 67 15.70 -9.15 5.62
C ALA A 67 15.61 -10.60 5.13
N GLU A 68 14.52 -11.32 5.44
CA GLU A 68 14.26 -12.68 4.95
C GLU A 68 13.59 -12.69 3.55
N LEU A 69 13.04 -11.56 3.09
CA LEU A 69 12.44 -11.43 1.78
C LEU A 69 13.52 -11.43 0.69
N GLN A 70 13.42 -12.36 -0.27
CA GLN A 70 14.42 -12.58 -1.32
C GLN A 70 14.23 -11.67 -2.55
N LEU A 71 13.35 -10.71 -2.47
CA LEU A 71 13.00 -9.76 -3.55
C LEU A 71 13.29 -8.32 -3.10
N PRO A 72 13.57 -7.41 -4.04
CA PRO A 72 13.57 -5.99 -3.73
C PRO A 72 12.22 -5.56 -3.17
N TRP A 73 12.21 -4.62 -2.25
CA TRP A 73 10.97 -4.11 -1.68
C TRP A 73 10.98 -2.60 -1.51
N ARG A 74 9.78 -2.02 -1.47
CA ARG A 74 9.52 -0.61 -1.15
C ARG A 74 8.30 -0.51 -0.25
N VAL A 75 8.26 0.51 0.60
CA VAL A 75 7.15 0.77 1.51
C VAL A 75 6.69 2.22 1.39
N THR A 76 5.45 2.46 1.78
CA THR A 76 4.92 3.78 2.11
C THR A 76 4.19 3.71 3.43
N MET A 77 3.70 4.85 3.94
CA MET A 77 3.09 4.97 5.27
C MET A 77 1.57 4.89 5.19
N GLY A 78 0.97 4.30 6.25
CA GLY A 78 -0.45 4.37 6.54
C GLY A 78 -0.76 5.21 7.78
N ASN A 79 -2.02 5.29 8.18
CA ASN A 79 -2.45 6.15 9.29
C ASN A 79 -2.07 5.61 10.68
N HIS A 80 -1.78 4.32 10.81
CA HIS A 80 -1.29 3.72 12.05
C HIS A 80 0.23 3.91 12.25
N ASP A 81 0.93 4.34 11.21
CA ASP A 81 2.39 4.49 11.26
C ASP A 81 2.83 5.82 11.88
N ASP A 82 3.95 5.79 12.59
CA ASP A 82 4.69 6.99 13.03
C ASP A 82 5.94 7.20 12.18
N ARG A 83 5.96 8.28 11.39
CA ARG A 83 7.04 8.54 10.42
C ARG A 83 8.39 8.76 11.10
N GLU A 84 8.43 9.46 12.24
CA GLU A 84 9.68 9.75 12.95
C GLU A 84 10.30 8.45 13.48
N THR A 85 9.50 7.62 14.16
CA THR A 85 9.93 6.33 14.69
C THR A 85 10.34 5.36 13.57
N PHE A 86 9.58 5.34 12.45
CA PHE A 86 9.93 4.54 11.28
C PHE A 86 11.28 4.94 10.70
N LEU A 87 11.53 6.24 10.50
CA LEU A 87 12.78 6.74 9.93
C LEU A 87 13.99 6.57 10.86
N ALA A 88 13.77 6.46 12.16
CA ALA A 88 14.84 6.07 13.09
C ALA A 88 15.35 4.65 12.80
N GLN A 89 14.50 3.74 12.34
CA GLN A 89 14.85 2.37 11.93
C GLN A 89 15.31 2.29 10.46
N PHE A 90 14.70 3.09 9.57
CA PHE A 90 14.92 3.07 8.11
C PHE A 90 15.33 4.46 7.57
N PRO A 91 16.49 5.00 7.95
CA PRO A 91 16.83 6.41 7.66
C PRO A 91 17.03 6.72 6.17
N THR A 92 17.17 5.71 5.32
CA THR A 92 17.36 5.87 3.87
C THR A 92 16.07 5.79 3.07
N LEU A 93 14.93 5.48 3.72
CA LEU A 93 13.63 5.33 3.06
C LEU A 93 12.81 6.62 3.09
N VAL A 94 13.45 7.73 2.89
CA VAL A 94 12.84 9.05 2.91
C VAL A 94 13.25 9.82 1.66
N ASP A 95 12.31 10.58 1.09
CA ASP A 95 12.63 11.51 0.00
C ASP A 95 13.28 12.80 0.54
N GLU A 96 13.66 13.69 -0.35
CA GLU A 96 14.26 14.99 -0.04
C GLU A 96 13.36 15.94 0.78
N ASN A 97 12.06 15.64 0.83
CA ASN A 97 11.05 16.45 1.52
C ASN A 97 10.59 15.84 2.85
N GLY A 98 11.18 14.71 3.27
CA GLY A 98 10.86 14.04 4.54
C GLY A 98 9.68 13.08 4.48
N PHE A 99 9.23 12.65 3.28
CA PHE A 99 8.15 11.69 3.12
C PHE A 99 8.67 10.29 2.74
N VAL A 100 7.96 9.25 3.19
CA VAL A 100 8.27 7.86 2.84
C VAL A 100 7.60 7.52 1.51
N GLN A 101 8.18 8.01 0.45
CA GLN A 101 7.72 7.83 -0.92
C GLN A 101 8.89 7.52 -1.87
N SER A 102 8.63 6.81 -2.95
CA SER A 102 9.72 6.33 -3.82
C SER A 102 9.25 6.05 -5.24
N VAL A 103 10.22 5.99 -6.14
CA VAL A 103 10.04 5.57 -7.54
C VAL A 103 10.97 4.41 -7.84
N THR A 104 10.48 3.40 -8.55
CA THR A 104 11.27 2.28 -9.04
C THR A 104 10.92 2.01 -10.50
N ALA A 105 11.90 2.07 -11.38
CA ALA A 105 11.73 1.68 -12.77
C ALA A 105 11.86 0.16 -12.90
N VAL A 106 10.94 -0.48 -13.61
CA VAL A 106 10.93 -1.92 -13.89
C VAL A 106 10.66 -2.11 -15.39
N GLY A 107 11.71 -2.21 -16.19
CA GLY A 107 11.58 -2.26 -17.66
C GLY A 107 10.87 -1.02 -18.21
N GLU A 108 9.78 -1.26 -18.94
CA GLU A 108 8.92 -0.21 -19.51
C GLU A 108 7.89 0.34 -18.52
N ASP A 109 7.81 -0.23 -17.32
CA ASP A 109 6.91 0.19 -16.29
C ASP A 109 7.63 1.05 -15.23
N CYS A 110 6.86 1.84 -14.48
CA CYS A 110 7.33 2.67 -13.38
C CYS A 110 6.39 2.48 -12.18
N VAL A 111 6.94 2.15 -11.03
CA VAL A 111 6.23 1.95 -9.78
C VAL A 111 6.48 3.14 -8.88
N ILE A 112 5.42 3.84 -8.49
CA ILE A 112 5.48 4.99 -7.58
C ILE A 112 4.72 4.64 -6.31
N LEU A 113 5.38 4.77 -5.16
CA LEU A 113 4.75 4.75 -3.85
C LEU A 113 4.63 6.18 -3.35
N LEU A 114 3.42 6.60 -2.98
CA LEU A 114 3.10 7.96 -2.55
C LEU A 114 2.66 7.96 -1.09
N ASP A 115 3.34 8.73 -0.26
CA ASP A 115 3.01 8.88 1.17
C ASP A 115 1.74 9.72 1.33
N SER A 116 0.67 9.12 1.84
CA SER A 116 -0.61 9.79 2.10
C SER A 116 -0.92 9.97 3.60
N LEU A 117 0.04 9.65 4.48
CA LEU A 117 -0.12 9.80 5.93
C LEU A 117 -0.26 11.29 6.31
N GLN A 118 -1.29 11.58 7.10
CA GLN A 118 -1.43 12.80 7.87
C GLN A 118 -1.31 12.45 9.35
N ALA A 119 -0.25 12.90 10.00
CA ALA A 119 0.00 12.55 11.40
C ALA A 119 -1.18 12.96 12.29
N GLY A 120 -1.66 12.01 13.11
CA GLY A 120 -2.77 12.21 14.03
C GLY A 120 -4.17 12.10 13.42
N GLU A 121 -4.29 11.80 12.12
CA GLU A 121 -5.56 11.65 11.42
C GLU A 121 -5.68 10.25 10.82
N VAL A 122 -6.90 9.72 10.80
CA VAL A 122 -7.18 8.43 10.15
C VAL A 122 -7.33 8.60 8.64
N ALA A 123 -7.88 9.73 8.18
CA ALA A 123 -8.00 10.05 6.77
C ALA A 123 -6.66 10.51 6.18
N GLY A 124 -6.41 10.11 4.94
CA GLY A 124 -5.19 10.52 4.23
C GLY A 124 -5.25 11.92 3.63
N THR A 125 -4.09 12.50 3.35
CA THR A 125 -3.96 13.77 2.63
C THR A 125 -2.74 13.77 1.71
N LEU A 126 -2.74 14.72 0.76
CA LEU A 126 -1.59 15.04 -0.09
C LEU A 126 -1.40 16.56 -0.08
N CYS A 127 -0.35 17.02 0.55
CA CYS A 127 0.02 18.44 0.52
C CYS A 127 0.64 18.82 -0.83
N SER A 128 0.78 20.12 -1.07
CA SER A 128 1.37 20.65 -2.32
C SER A 128 2.78 20.11 -2.61
N VAL A 129 3.57 19.85 -1.57
CA VAL A 129 4.94 19.30 -1.73
C VAL A 129 4.88 17.88 -2.30
N ARG A 130 4.04 17.00 -1.73
CA ARG A 130 3.87 15.62 -2.24
C ARG A 130 3.27 15.58 -3.65
N LEU A 131 2.33 16.48 -3.95
CA LEU A 131 1.76 16.60 -5.30
C LEU A 131 2.79 17.11 -6.31
N ALA A 132 3.61 18.10 -5.94
CA ALA A 132 4.69 18.60 -6.81
C ALA A 132 5.75 17.53 -7.06
N TRP A 133 6.11 16.75 -6.02
CA TRP A 133 7.01 15.61 -6.18
C TRP A 133 6.41 14.57 -7.14
N LEU A 134 5.13 14.19 -6.97
CA LEU A 134 4.46 13.26 -7.89
C LEU A 134 4.47 13.77 -9.32
N GLU A 135 4.20 15.07 -9.53
CA GLU A 135 4.22 15.71 -10.84
C GLU A 135 5.59 15.57 -11.50
N GLN A 136 6.67 15.79 -10.77
CA GLN A 136 8.05 15.60 -11.26
C GLN A 136 8.32 14.15 -11.64
N GLN A 137 7.85 13.17 -10.83
CA GLN A 137 8.06 11.76 -11.11
C GLN A 137 7.27 11.29 -12.33
N LEU A 138 6.02 11.75 -12.49
CA LEU A 138 5.22 11.43 -13.68
C LEU A 138 5.80 12.01 -14.96
N HIS A 139 6.38 13.21 -14.88
CA HIS A 139 7.11 13.82 -16.00
C HIS A 139 8.38 13.01 -16.34
N ALA A 140 9.15 12.61 -15.34
CA ALA A 140 10.35 11.78 -15.54
C ALA A 140 10.01 10.38 -16.09
N ALA A 141 8.79 9.90 -15.84
CA ALA A 141 8.25 8.64 -16.34
C ALA A 141 7.46 8.79 -17.65
N GLU A 142 7.66 9.89 -18.40
CA GLU A 142 7.02 10.05 -19.70
C GLU A 142 7.37 8.88 -20.64
N GLY A 143 6.35 8.33 -21.31
CA GLY A 143 6.46 7.15 -22.16
C GLY A 143 6.44 5.80 -21.44
N LYS A 144 6.45 5.78 -20.10
CA LYS A 144 6.31 4.56 -19.30
C LYS A 144 4.88 4.40 -18.78
N ASN A 145 4.48 3.15 -18.50
CA ASN A 145 3.25 2.88 -17.77
C ASN A 145 3.50 3.05 -16.26
N VAL A 146 2.75 3.90 -15.60
CA VAL A 146 2.90 4.16 -14.17
C VAL A 146 1.87 3.37 -13.36
N PHE A 147 2.35 2.66 -12.34
CA PHE A 147 1.56 1.99 -11.31
C PHE A 147 1.77 2.74 -10.01
N LEU A 148 0.72 3.39 -9.51
CA LEU A 148 0.77 4.25 -8.33
C LEU A 148 0.18 3.52 -7.13
N PHE A 149 0.93 3.48 -6.04
CA PHE A 149 0.52 2.88 -4.78
C PHE A 149 0.48 3.95 -3.69
N LEU A 150 -0.60 3.99 -2.94
CA LEU A 150 -0.74 4.84 -1.75
C LEU A 150 -1.57 4.08 -0.72
N HIS A 151 -1.56 4.52 0.53
CA HIS A 151 -2.33 3.81 1.56
C HIS A 151 -3.83 4.09 1.44
N HIS A 152 -4.23 5.36 1.40
CA HIS A 152 -5.64 5.76 1.43
C HIS A 152 -6.28 5.78 0.03
N PRO A 153 -7.41 5.07 -0.18
CA PRO A 153 -8.11 5.08 -1.47
C PRO A 153 -8.55 6.49 -1.88
N PRO A 154 -8.36 6.89 -3.15
CA PRO A 154 -8.78 8.21 -3.62
C PRO A 154 -10.30 8.32 -3.89
N MET A 155 -11.01 7.20 -3.84
CA MET A 155 -12.45 7.13 -4.12
C MET A 155 -13.19 6.33 -3.04
N ALA A 156 -14.47 6.57 -2.92
CA ALA A 156 -15.37 5.72 -2.14
C ALA A 156 -15.52 4.34 -2.81
N ILE A 157 -15.49 3.29 -2.01
CA ILE A 157 -15.64 1.89 -2.45
C ILE A 157 -17.02 1.30 -2.06
N GLY A 158 -17.91 2.12 -1.48
CA GLY A 158 -19.25 1.71 -1.05
C GLY A 158 -19.32 1.14 0.36
N LEU A 159 -18.27 1.27 1.16
CA LEU A 159 -18.23 0.86 2.57
C LEU A 159 -18.23 2.11 3.46
N PRO A 160 -19.40 2.58 3.94
CA PRO A 160 -19.57 3.92 4.52
C PRO A 160 -18.60 4.28 5.65
N ALA A 161 -18.25 3.31 6.50
CA ALA A 161 -17.31 3.53 7.59
C ALA A 161 -15.89 3.84 7.07
N LEU A 162 -15.44 3.11 6.05
CA LEU A 162 -14.12 3.24 5.44
C LEU A 162 -14.06 4.41 4.44
N ASP A 163 -15.15 4.64 3.73
CA ASP A 163 -15.27 5.77 2.79
C ASP A 163 -15.15 7.13 3.51
N SER A 164 -15.52 7.21 4.78
CA SER A 164 -15.40 8.43 5.58
C SER A 164 -13.96 8.80 5.97
N VAL A 165 -13.04 7.84 5.92
CA VAL A 165 -11.63 7.98 6.30
C VAL A 165 -10.65 7.71 5.15
N ARG A 166 -11.14 7.73 3.91
CA ARG A 166 -10.31 7.63 2.71
C ARG A 166 -9.40 8.85 2.52
N LEU A 167 -8.70 8.94 1.40
CA LEU A 167 -8.00 10.17 1.02
C LEU A 167 -8.98 11.36 1.01
N ALA A 168 -8.60 12.47 1.65
CA ALA A 168 -9.43 13.67 1.73
C ALA A 168 -9.91 14.10 0.33
N PRO A 169 -11.18 14.51 0.17
CA PRO A 169 -11.76 14.81 -1.14
C PRO A 169 -10.94 15.80 -1.97
N GLU A 170 -10.42 16.84 -1.33
CA GLU A 170 -9.61 17.88 -1.97
C GLU A 170 -8.26 17.32 -2.46
N ALA A 171 -7.64 16.44 -1.65
CA ALA A 171 -6.41 15.76 -2.01
C ALA A 171 -6.64 14.76 -3.16
N ALA A 172 -7.77 14.05 -3.14
CA ALA A 172 -8.15 13.14 -4.22
C ALA A 172 -8.39 13.90 -5.54
N GLU A 173 -9.06 15.06 -5.49
CA GLU A 173 -9.26 15.91 -6.66
C GLU A 173 -7.93 16.42 -7.23
N ALA A 174 -7.03 16.89 -6.37
CA ALA A 174 -5.71 17.34 -6.78
C ALA A 174 -4.87 16.19 -7.39
N LEU A 175 -4.91 15.00 -6.78
CA LEU A 175 -4.28 13.79 -7.31
C LEU A 175 -4.81 13.45 -8.71
N TYR A 176 -6.13 13.52 -8.89
CA TYR A 176 -6.73 13.27 -10.21
C TYR A 176 -6.20 14.24 -11.27
N HIS A 177 -6.15 15.54 -10.97
CA HIS A 177 -5.65 16.53 -11.91
C HIS A 177 -4.21 16.29 -12.32
N VAL A 178 -3.34 15.90 -11.36
CA VAL A 178 -1.95 15.54 -11.64
C VAL A 178 -1.91 14.30 -12.54
N CYS A 179 -2.58 13.19 -12.17
CA CYS A 179 -2.58 11.96 -12.95
C CYS A 179 -3.16 12.17 -14.37
N HIS A 180 -4.23 12.93 -14.48
CA HIS A 180 -4.91 13.20 -15.77
C HIS A 180 -4.04 14.02 -16.73
N ARG A 181 -3.29 14.98 -16.22
CA ARG A 181 -2.40 15.84 -17.03
C ARG A 181 -1.35 15.03 -17.76
N PHE A 182 -0.74 14.04 -17.11
CA PHE A 182 0.31 13.21 -17.70
C PHE A 182 -0.24 12.02 -18.48
N GLY A 183 -1.38 11.46 -18.08
CA GLY A 183 -2.08 10.39 -18.79
C GLY A 183 -1.36 9.05 -18.86
N ASN A 184 -0.26 8.89 -18.11
CA ASN A 184 0.56 7.68 -18.08
C ASN A 184 0.29 6.77 -16.87
N VAL A 185 -0.55 7.19 -15.90
CA VAL A 185 -0.97 6.36 -14.77
C VAL A 185 -2.00 5.34 -15.24
N ARG A 186 -1.61 4.06 -15.22
CA ARG A 186 -2.44 2.93 -15.69
C ARG A 186 -3.26 2.32 -14.59
N HIS A 187 -2.74 2.32 -13.36
CA HIS A 187 -3.40 1.72 -12.21
C HIS A 187 -3.05 2.49 -10.94
N ILE A 188 -4.03 2.65 -10.06
CA ILE A 188 -3.85 3.11 -8.69
C ILE A 188 -4.28 1.98 -7.76
N SER A 189 -3.43 1.58 -6.81
CA SER A 189 -3.78 0.59 -5.81
C SER A 189 -3.58 1.12 -4.39
N ALA A 190 -4.49 0.75 -3.49
CA ALA A 190 -4.48 1.22 -2.12
C ALA A 190 -4.67 0.08 -1.10
N GLY A 191 -4.27 0.36 0.16
CA GLY A 191 -4.57 -0.43 1.34
C GLY A 191 -5.74 0.15 2.14
N HIS A 192 -5.56 0.26 3.47
CA HIS A 192 -6.42 0.94 4.43
C HIS A 192 -7.79 0.28 4.68
N VAL A 193 -8.41 -0.21 3.66
CA VAL A 193 -9.78 -0.72 3.72
C VAL A 193 -9.87 -2.21 4.05
N HIS A 194 -8.75 -2.91 4.10
CA HIS A 194 -8.64 -4.35 4.37
C HIS A 194 -9.66 -5.20 3.59
N ARG A 195 -10.03 -4.76 2.39
CA ARG A 195 -11.03 -5.41 1.54
C ARG A 195 -10.60 -5.31 0.09
N PRO A 196 -10.55 -6.42 -0.65
CA PRO A 196 -10.26 -6.35 -2.08
C PRO A 196 -11.48 -5.78 -2.80
N ALA A 197 -11.21 -4.76 -3.57
CA ALA A 197 -12.16 -4.17 -4.50
C ALA A 197 -11.42 -3.82 -5.78
N SER A 198 -12.10 -3.89 -6.92
CA SER A 198 -11.55 -3.49 -8.20
C SER A 198 -12.58 -2.67 -8.98
N GLY A 199 -12.10 -1.69 -9.74
CA GLY A 199 -12.98 -0.81 -10.51
C GLY A 199 -12.20 0.22 -11.31
N GLY A 200 -12.81 1.35 -11.56
CA GLY A 200 -12.20 2.46 -12.24
C GLY A 200 -12.45 3.78 -11.52
N TRP A 201 -11.43 4.58 -11.39
CA TRP A 201 -11.49 5.92 -10.85
C TRP A 201 -11.25 6.94 -11.96
N ARG A 202 -12.33 7.53 -12.48
CA ARG A 202 -12.29 8.58 -13.51
C ARG A 202 -11.43 8.19 -14.74
N GLY A 203 -11.51 6.93 -15.17
CA GLY A 203 -10.76 6.40 -16.31
C GLY A 203 -9.43 5.73 -15.99
N ILE A 204 -8.95 5.79 -14.75
CA ILE A 204 -7.78 5.05 -14.28
C ILE A 204 -8.24 3.76 -13.60
N SER A 205 -7.61 2.61 -13.90
CA SER A 205 -7.89 1.36 -13.20
C SER A 205 -7.55 1.50 -11.72
N PHE A 206 -8.37 0.90 -10.86
CA PHE A 206 -8.22 1.01 -9.41
C PHE A 206 -8.43 -0.33 -8.72
N SER A 207 -7.66 -0.59 -7.67
CA SER A 207 -7.88 -1.73 -6.76
C SER A 207 -7.50 -1.40 -5.32
N THR A 208 -8.06 -2.19 -4.39
CA THR A 208 -7.60 -2.28 -3.01
C THR A 208 -7.25 -3.73 -2.70
N VAL A 209 -6.47 -3.97 -1.66
CA VAL A 209 -6.05 -5.30 -1.23
C VAL A 209 -6.48 -5.56 0.22
N ARG A 210 -6.57 -6.83 0.63
CA ARG A 210 -6.72 -7.22 2.03
C ARG A 210 -5.45 -6.94 2.82
N GLY A 211 -5.61 -6.75 4.12
CA GLY A 211 -4.51 -6.78 5.06
C GLY A 211 -3.92 -8.18 5.24
N THR A 212 -2.71 -8.24 5.77
CA THR A 212 -2.08 -9.52 6.12
C THR A 212 -2.58 -10.08 7.44
N ASN A 213 -3.17 -9.25 8.32
CA ASN A 213 -3.65 -9.69 9.63
C ASN A 213 -5.17 -9.88 9.68
N HIS A 214 -5.94 -8.84 9.78
CA HIS A 214 -7.41 -8.88 9.86
C HIS A 214 -8.03 -8.18 8.65
N GLN A 215 -9.33 -8.40 8.44
CA GLN A 215 -10.06 -7.88 7.28
C GLN A 215 -11.26 -7.04 7.73
N SER A 216 -11.77 -6.22 6.83
CA SER A 216 -13.06 -5.55 6.99
C SER A 216 -14.17 -6.43 6.42
N ALA A 217 -15.25 -6.63 7.16
CA ALA A 217 -16.42 -7.32 6.63
C ALA A 217 -17.04 -6.53 5.46
N LEU A 218 -17.51 -7.21 4.44
CA LEU A 218 -18.23 -6.57 3.33
C LEU A 218 -19.61 -6.12 3.79
N ARG A 219 -19.71 -4.85 4.19
CA ARG A 219 -20.92 -4.27 4.77
C ARG A 219 -21.27 -2.94 4.12
N PHE A 220 -22.31 -2.92 3.30
CA PHE A 220 -22.82 -1.71 2.62
C PHE A 220 -23.76 -0.87 3.50
N ALA A 221 -23.66 -0.99 4.82
CA ALA A 221 -24.43 -0.26 5.82
C ALA A 221 -23.47 0.44 6.81
N PRO A 222 -23.92 1.46 7.56
CA PRO A 222 -23.11 2.08 8.59
C PRO A 222 -22.58 1.08 9.62
N GLY A 223 -21.39 1.37 10.16
CA GLY A 223 -20.68 0.56 11.13
C GLY A 223 -19.53 -0.21 10.51
N PHE A 224 -18.53 -0.49 11.35
CA PHE A 224 -17.33 -1.26 11.02
C PHE A 224 -17.39 -2.62 11.73
N GLU A 225 -17.00 -3.67 11.04
CA GLU A 225 -16.93 -5.02 11.59
C GLU A 225 -15.66 -5.70 11.07
N VAL A 226 -14.90 -6.29 11.99
CA VAL A 226 -13.71 -7.08 11.65
C VAL A 226 -14.12 -8.45 11.12
N SER A 227 -13.49 -8.89 10.07
CA SER A 227 -13.60 -10.23 9.49
C SER A 227 -12.25 -10.95 9.61
N LEU A 228 -12.29 -12.24 9.89
CA LEU A 228 -11.12 -13.11 9.92
C LEU A 228 -11.01 -13.97 8.64
N GLU A 229 -11.46 -13.43 7.52
CA GLU A 229 -11.17 -14.01 6.21
C GLU A 229 -9.66 -14.19 6.01
N ALA A 230 -9.26 -15.07 5.09
CA ALA A 230 -7.86 -15.35 4.83
C ALA A 230 -7.06 -14.07 4.53
N PRO A 231 -5.81 -13.97 4.97
CA PRO A 231 -4.91 -12.90 4.57
C PRO A 231 -4.60 -13.00 3.08
N GLN A 232 -4.24 -11.87 2.46
CA GLN A 232 -4.11 -11.81 1.01
C GLN A 232 -3.00 -10.85 0.61
N TYR A 233 -2.40 -11.09 -0.55
CA TYR A 233 -1.63 -10.10 -1.29
C TYR A 233 -2.11 -10.01 -2.74
N ALA A 234 -1.82 -8.91 -3.40
CA ALA A 234 -2.12 -8.75 -4.82
C ALA A 234 -0.87 -9.00 -5.67
N ILE A 235 -1.07 -9.58 -6.85
CA ILE A 235 -0.03 -9.81 -7.87
C ILE A 235 -0.43 -9.03 -9.11
N PHE A 236 0.40 -8.06 -9.49
CA PHE A 236 0.26 -7.29 -10.72
C PHE A 236 1.11 -7.93 -11.81
N LEU A 237 0.51 -8.20 -12.94
CA LEU A 237 1.21 -8.68 -14.13
C LEU A 237 0.99 -7.70 -15.26
N THR A 238 2.06 -7.26 -15.92
CA THR A 238 1.99 -6.45 -17.14
C THR A 238 2.44 -7.25 -18.34
N THR A 239 1.74 -7.10 -19.45
CA THR A 239 2.02 -7.70 -20.75
C THR A 239 1.90 -6.63 -21.82
N GLU A 240 2.19 -6.96 -23.08
CA GLU A 240 1.95 -6.08 -24.21
C GLU A 240 0.47 -5.73 -24.42
N GLU A 241 -0.45 -6.60 -23.96
CA GLU A 241 -1.90 -6.39 -24.09
C GLU A 241 -2.49 -5.52 -22.98
N GLY A 242 -1.79 -5.36 -21.84
CA GLY A 242 -2.27 -4.61 -20.69
C GLY A 242 -1.75 -5.12 -19.36
N HIS A 243 -2.54 -4.95 -18.31
CA HIS A 243 -2.20 -5.47 -16.98
C HIS A 243 -3.37 -6.18 -16.33
N THR A 244 -3.06 -7.12 -15.43
CA THR A 244 -4.02 -7.83 -14.58
C THR A 244 -3.58 -7.73 -13.13
N VAL A 245 -4.58 -7.79 -12.22
CA VAL A 245 -4.36 -7.87 -10.78
C VAL A 245 -5.01 -9.14 -10.27
N HIS A 246 -4.21 -10.06 -9.73
CA HIS A 246 -4.68 -11.25 -9.05
C HIS A 246 -4.65 -11.03 -7.55
N PHE A 247 -5.68 -11.48 -6.86
CA PHE A 247 -5.74 -11.49 -5.41
C PHE A 247 -5.49 -12.91 -4.92
N HIS A 248 -4.40 -13.11 -4.18
CA HIS A 248 -3.95 -14.41 -3.73
C HIS A 248 -4.08 -14.54 -2.21
N ASP A 249 -4.93 -15.47 -1.77
CA ASP A 249 -5.04 -15.83 -0.36
C ASP A 249 -3.88 -16.76 -0.01
N PHE A 250 -3.08 -16.42 1.00
CA PHE A 250 -2.00 -17.26 1.47
C PHE A 250 -2.37 -17.92 2.82
N PRO A 251 -1.76 -19.08 3.15
CA PRO A 251 -1.98 -19.70 4.46
C PRO A 251 -1.47 -18.78 5.57
N GLY A 252 -2.37 -18.30 6.40
CA GLY A 252 -1.98 -17.52 7.58
C GLY A 252 -1.15 -18.34 8.56
N GLY A 253 -0.31 -17.64 9.36
CA GLY A 253 0.48 -18.22 10.42
C GLY A 253 -0.32 -18.47 11.70
#